data_90c873be8ce4b5069183478bc9dcab3e
#
_entry.id   90c873be8ce4b5069183478bc9dcab3e
#
_cell.length_a   1.000
_cell.length_b   1.000
_cell.length_c   1.000
_cell.angle_alpha   90.00
_cell.angle_beta   90.00
_cell.angle_gamma   90.00
#
_symmetry.space_group_name_H-M   'P 1'
#
loop_
_entity.id
_entity.type
_entity.pdbx_description
1 polymer ?
#
loop_
_entity_poly.entity_id
_entity_poly.type
_entity_poly.pdbx_seq_one_letter_code
_entity_poly.pdbx_strand_id
1 'polypeptide(L)'
;GTKEFLKRNGEFTVNIALITNKRPIFGIIYMPINSIIYFTKNKKSYSGKVKSNGTLSKVKVIKTKKRKRNIMVVSRSHNLKKSEIKKKKAAFLNKFNSNKLIQSGSSIKFCLIASGVANIYPRYGTTMEWDTAAGDAILRNAGGRVVNLDRRTIKYGKKDFKNISF
;
A
#
# COMPACT_ATOMS: atom_id res chain seq x y z
N GLY A 1 8.60 -1.21 7.79
CA GLY A 1 9.36 -2.21 7.05
C GLY A 1 10.62 -2.73 7.76
N THR A 2 10.59 -2.96 9.12
CA THR A 2 11.77 -3.42 9.87
C THR A 2 12.36 -4.72 9.31
N LYS A 3 11.52 -5.68 8.94
CA LYS A 3 11.98 -6.95 8.34
C LYS A 3 12.66 -6.73 6.99
N GLU A 4 12.15 -5.84 6.18
CA GLU A 4 12.69 -5.45 4.87
C GLU A 4 14.02 -4.69 5.04
N PHE A 5 14.11 -3.83 6.04
CA PHE A 5 15.34 -3.11 6.39
C PHE A 5 16.46 -4.08 6.82
N LEU A 6 16.17 -4.99 7.76
CA LEU A 6 17.12 -6.01 8.23
C LEU A 6 17.59 -6.94 7.10
N LYS A 7 16.69 -7.29 6.17
CA LYS A 7 17.01 -8.12 5.00
C LYS A 7 17.70 -7.36 3.86
N ARG A 8 17.89 -6.06 3.99
CA ARG A 8 18.52 -5.18 2.99
C ARG A 8 17.93 -5.33 1.57
N ASN A 9 16.62 -5.67 1.47
CA ASN A 9 15.96 -5.87 0.17
C ASN A 9 15.43 -4.58 -0.47
N GLY A 10 15.66 -3.43 0.17
CA GLY A 10 15.29 -2.11 -0.35
C GLY A 10 13.81 -1.77 -0.29
N GLU A 11 12.96 -2.63 0.24
CA GLU A 11 11.50 -2.43 0.27
C GLU A 11 10.99 -1.84 1.59
N PHE A 12 11.79 -1.07 2.31
CA PHE A 12 11.34 -0.33 3.47
C PHE A 12 10.91 1.10 3.11
N THR A 13 10.04 1.67 3.94
CA THR A 13 9.44 2.98 3.69
C THR A 13 9.40 3.81 4.97
N VAL A 14 9.46 5.13 4.82
CA VAL A 14 9.07 6.11 5.84
C VAL A 14 7.63 6.51 5.58
N ASN A 15 6.78 6.42 6.60
CA ASN A 15 5.36 6.72 6.50
C ASN A 15 5.00 7.85 7.45
N ILE A 16 4.32 8.88 6.96
CA ILE A 16 3.79 9.99 7.76
C ILE A 16 2.32 10.17 7.36
N ALA A 17 1.44 10.29 8.34
CA ALA A 17 0.02 10.55 8.10
C ALA A 17 -0.54 11.54 9.12
N LEU A 18 -1.46 12.38 8.68
CA LEU A 18 -2.31 13.17 9.54
C LEU A 18 -3.71 12.56 9.58
N ILE A 19 -4.21 12.31 10.79
CA ILE A 19 -5.53 11.73 11.01
C ILE A 19 -6.43 12.77 11.67
N THR A 20 -7.58 13.01 11.09
CA THR A 20 -8.62 13.89 11.63
C THR A 20 -9.96 13.16 11.60
N ASN A 21 -10.72 13.21 12.69
CA ASN A 21 -12.02 12.55 12.78
C ASN A 21 -11.99 11.07 12.35
N LYS A 22 -11.00 10.34 12.87
CA LYS A 22 -10.76 8.90 12.57
C LYS A 22 -10.50 8.58 11.09
N ARG A 23 -10.07 9.56 10.28
CA ARG A 23 -9.75 9.40 8.87
C ARG A 23 -8.38 9.98 8.54
N PRO A 24 -7.56 9.31 7.74
CA PRO A 24 -6.31 9.89 7.26
C PRO A 24 -6.63 10.91 6.16
N ILE A 25 -6.26 12.16 6.40
CA ILE A 25 -6.49 13.29 5.47
C ILE A 25 -5.26 13.68 4.68
N PHE A 26 -4.08 13.32 5.20
CA PHE A 26 -2.79 13.57 4.55
C PHE A 26 -1.90 12.34 4.72
N GLY A 27 -1.07 12.06 3.70
CA GLY A 27 -0.13 10.96 3.76
C GLY A 27 1.12 11.21 2.92
N ILE A 28 2.25 10.76 3.45
CA ILE A 28 3.54 10.66 2.75
C ILE A 28 4.05 9.23 2.92
N ILE A 29 4.51 8.64 1.83
CA ILE A 29 5.31 7.41 1.81
C ILE A 29 6.57 7.70 1.02
N TYR A 30 7.71 7.59 1.67
CA TYR A 30 9.02 7.74 1.04
C TYR A 30 9.76 6.41 0.98
N MET A 31 10.32 6.09 -0.17
CA MET A 31 11.14 4.91 -0.44
C MET A 31 12.61 5.35 -0.55
N PRO A 32 13.41 5.29 0.54
CA PRO A 32 14.74 5.89 0.57
C PRO A 32 15.70 5.33 -0.49
N ILE A 33 15.69 4.02 -0.70
CA ILE A 33 16.59 3.35 -1.65
C ILE A 33 16.37 3.82 -3.10
N ASN A 34 15.11 4.08 -3.46
CA ASN A 34 14.75 4.49 -4.82
C ASN A 34 14.62 6.01 -4.97
N SER A 35 14.72 6.74 -3.84
CA SER A 35 14.45 8.19 -3.76
C SER A 35 13.07 8.56 -4.32
N ILE A 36 12.08 7.66 -4.19
CA ILE A 36 10.71 7.88 -4.66
C ILE A 36 9.84 8.28 -3.49
N ILE A 37 9.03 9.31 -3.71
CA ILE A 37 8.04 9.80 -2.75
C ILE A 37 6.64 9.71 -3.34
N TYR A 38 5.69 9.33 -2.49
CA TYR A 38 4.25 9.41 -2.75
C TYR A 38 3.63 10.29 -1.68
N PHE A 39 2.76 11.21 -2.06
CA PHE A 39 2.17 12.14 -1.11
C PHE A 39 0.82 12.67 -1.60
N THR A 40 0.06 13.23 -0.66
CA THR A 40 -1.22 13.91 -0.95
C THR A 40 -1.04 15.41 -0.88
N LYS A 41 -1.68 16.12 -1.81
CA LYS A 41 -1.79 17.60 -1.82
C LYS A 41 -3.08 17.98 -2.54
N ASN A 42 -3.85 18.94 -1.99
CA ASN A 42 -5.07 19.48 -2.63
C ASN A 42 -6.02 18.38 -3.12
N LYS A 43 -6.34 17.40 -2.25
CA LYS A 43 -7.23 16.25 -2.55
C LYS A 43 -6.80 15.42 -3.76
N LYS A 44 -5.52 15.44 -4.12
CA LYS A 44 -4.92 14.61 -5.17
C LYS A 44 -3.72 13.86 -4.60
N SER A 45 -3.36 12.76 -5.24
CA SER A 45 -2.15 12.00 -4.93
C SER A 45 -1.10 12.18 -6.01
N TYR A 46 0.13 12.23 -5.58
CA TYR A 46 1.29 12.48 -6.42
C TYR A 46 2.38 11.44 -6.17
N SER A 47 3.19 11.21 -7.18
CA SER A 47 4.50 10.57 -7.03
C SER A 47 5.57 11.48 -7.59
N GLY A 48 6.78 11.40 -7.03
CA GLY A 48 7.94 12.17 -7.48
C GLY A 48 9.23 11.52 -7.08
N LYS A 49 10.35 12.13 -7.47
CA LYS A 49 11.69 11.79 -7.00
C LYS A 49 12.22 12.87 -6.08
N VAL A 50 12.88 12.47 -5.01
CA VAL A 50 13.62 13.36 -4.11
C VAL A 50 15.07 13.42 -4.62
N LYS A 51 15.57 14.61 -4.89
CA LYS A 51 16.98 14.87 -5.26
C LYS A 51 17.86 14.90 -4.01
N SER A 52 19.17 14.84 -4.19
CA SER A 52 20.16 14.91 -3.09
C SER A 52 20.06 16.19 -2.25
N ASN A 53 19.64 17.28 -2.85
CA ASN A 53 19.39 18.55 -2.16
C ASN A 53 18.01 18.67 -1.50
N GLY A 54 17.24 17.54 -1.41
CA GLY A 54 15.91 17.52 -0.80
C GLY A 54 14.77 18.04 -1.68
N THR A 55 15.04 18.62 -2.85
CA THR A 55 13.98 19.12 -3.74
C THR A 55 13.28 17.98 -4.49
N LEU A 56 12.03 18.21 -4.88
CA LEU A 56 11.26 17.25 -5.66
C LEU A 56 11.46 17.45 -7.16
N SER A 57 11.51 16.34 -7.89
CA SER A 57 11.53 16.30 -9.35
C SER A 57 10.59 15.23 -9.88
N LYS A 58 10.26 15.30 -11.18
CA LYS A 58 9.38 14.34 -11.86
C LYS A 58 8.05 14.13 -11.14
N VAL A 59 7.52 15.18 -10.53
CA VAL A 59 6.25 15.14 -9.81
C VAL A 59 5.11 14.98 -10.80
N LYS A 60 4.26 13.97 -10.56
CA LYS A 60 3.08 13.71 -11.38
C LYS A 60 1.90 13.29 -10.52
N VAL A 61 0.70 13.63 -10.95
CA VAL A 61 -0.55 13.12 -10.37
C VAL A 61 -0.64 11.63 -10.66
N ILE A 62 -1.04 10.87 -9.65
CA ILE A 62 -1.33 9.44 -9.78
C ILE A 62 -2.80 9.15 -9.53
N LYS A 63 -3.31 8.13 -10.22
CA LYS A 63 -4.69 7.65 -10.07
C LYS A 63 -4.73 6.13 -10.14
N THR A 64 -5.69 5.55 -9.43
CA THR A 64 -6.01 4.13 -9.55
C THR A 64 -6.49 3.80 -10.97
N LYS A 65 -6.32 2.54 -11.38
CA LYS A 65 -6.77 2.07 -12.70
C LYS A 65 -7.75 0.91 -12.55
N LYS A 66 -8.93 1.05 -13.12
CA LYS A 66 -9.87 -0.08 -13.30
C LYS A 66 -9.34 -1.04 -14.37
N ARG A 67 -9.56 -2.35 -14.17
CA ARG A 67 -9.12 -3.41 -15.09
C ARG A 67 -10.20 -4.48 -15.22
N LYS A 68 -10.32 -5.12 -16.39
CA LYS A 68 -11.22 -6.29 -16.60
C LYS A 68 -10.78 -7.48 -15.73
N ARG A 69 -9.48 -7.75 -15.66
CA ARG A 69 -8.86 -8.71 -14.74
C ARG A 69 -7.93 -8.00 -13.78
N ASN A 70 -7.99 -8.39 -12.53
CA ASN A 70 -7.23 -7.72 -11.48
C ASN A 70 -5.73 -8.04 -11.56
N ILE A 71 -4.91 -7.06 -11.19
CA ILE A 71 -3.51 -7.25 -10.83
C ILE A 71 -3.45 -7.13 -9.32
N MET A 72 -3.13 -8.23 -8.65
CA MET A 72 -3.09 -8.29 -7.19
C MET A 72 -1.69 -8.01 -6.67
N VAL A 73 -1.59 -7.22 -5.60
CA VAL A 73 -0.35 -7.10 -4.85
C VAL A 73 -0.52 -7.74 -3.47
N VAL A 74 0.49 -8.50 -3.02
CA VAL A 74 0.49 -9.18 -1.73
C VAL A 74 1.80 -8.96 -0.99
N SER A 75 1.78 -9.15 0.32
CA SER A 75 2.99 -9.17 1.14
C SER A 75 3.85 -10.39 0.78
N ARG A 76 5.16 -10.24 0.89
CA ARG A 76 6.08 -11.39 0.77
C ARG A 76 5.79 -12.37 1.90
N SER A 77 5.48 -13.61 1.56
CA SER A 77 5.29 -14.69 2.54
C SER A 77 6.66 -15.17 3.00
N HIS A 78 6.95 -15.00 4.28
CA HIS A 78 8.28 -15.31 4.80
C HIS A 78 8.48 -16.78 5.22
N ASN A 79 7.41 -17.61 5.33
CA ASN A 79 7.51 -18.94 5.95
C ASN A 79 6.66 -20.04 5.30
N LEU A 80 6.28 -19.94 4.04
CA LEU A 80 5.51 -21.00 3.39
C LEU A 80 6.39 -21.84 2.45
N LYS A 81 6.21 -23.16 2.45
CA LYS A 81 6.83 -24.07 1.46
C LYS A 81 6.39 -23.70 0.05
N LYS A 82 7.28 -23.89 -0.94
CA LYS A 82 7.01 -23.54 -2.36
C LYS A 82 5.69 -24.12 -2.90
N SER A 83 5.34 -25.38 -2.52
CA SER A 83 4.10 -26.03 -2.91
C SER A 83 2.85 -25.36 -2.34
N GLU A 84 2.87 -24.96 -1.07
CA GLU A 84 1.77 -24.24 -0.42
C GLU A 84 1.59 -22.83 -1.00
N ILE A 85 2.70 -22.15 -1.32
CA ILE A 85 2.67 -20.84 -1.98
C ILE A 85 1.96 -20.97 -3.34
N LYS A 86 2.26 -22.01 -4.12
CA LYS A 86 1.65 -22.23 -5.45
C LYS A 86 0.14 -22.47 -5.35
N LYS A 87 -0.31 -23.35 -4.43
CA LYS A 87 -1.75 -23.63 -4.19
C LYS A 87 -2.50 -22.38 -3.69
N LYS A 88 -1.97 -21.70 -2.68
CA LYS A 88 -2.58 -20.47 -2.15
C LYS A 88 -2.61 -19.36 -3.19
N LYS A 89 -1.58 -19.22 -4.01
CA LYS A 89 -1.52 -18.25 -5.11
C LYS A 89 -2.65 -18.48 -6.11
N ALA A 90 -2.86 -19.71 -6.57
CA ALA A 90 -3.92 -20.04 -7.52
C ALA A 90 -5.31 -19.73 -6.95
N ALA A 91 -5.60 -20.17 -5.71
CA ALA A 91 -6.85 -19.89 -5.04
C ALA A 91 -7.12 -18.38 -4.89
N PHE A 92 -6.09 -17.60 -4.53
CA PHE A 92 -6.19 -16.15 -4.45
C PHE A 92 -6.45 -15.50 -5.80
N LEU A 93 -5.75 -15.91 -6.85
CA LEU A 93 -5.95 -15.37 -8.19
C LEU A 93 -7.38 -15.59 -8.66
N ASN A 94 -7.93 -16.80 -8.46
CA ASN A 94 -9.30 -17.13 -8.82
C ASN A 94 -10.33 -16.34 -8.00
N LYS A 95 -10.18 -16.31 -6.66
CA LYS A 95 -11.08 -15.58 -5.75
C LYS A 95 -11.25 -14.10 -6.12
N PHE A 96 -10.19 -13.47 -6.60
CA PHE A 96 -10.18 -12.05 -6.94
C PHE A 96 -10.22 -11.77 -8.44
N ASN A 97 -10.52 -12.77 -9.27
CA ASN A 97 -10.49 -12.64 -10.74
C ASN A 97 -9.21 -11.94 -11.22
N SER A 98 -8.07 -12.44 -10.74
CA SER A 98 -6.76 -11.85 -11.01
C SER A 98 -5.92 -12.72 -11.94
N ASN A 99 -5.21 -12.09 -12.88
CA ASN A 99 -4.30 -12.79 -13.79
C ASN A 99 -2.82 -12.56 -13.45
N LYS A 100 -2.52 -11.63 -12.54
CA LYS A 100 -1.15 -11.28 -12.17
C LYS A 100 -1.03 -11.03 -10.69
N LEU A 101 0.06 -11.50 -10.10
CA LEU A 101 0.40 -11.28 -8.71
C LEU A 101 1.76 -10.61 -8.60
N ILE A 102 1.81 -9.49 -7.88
CA ILE A 102 3.02 -8.75 -7.53
C ILE A 102 3.29 -8.96 -6.05
N GLN A 103 4.50 -9.31 -5.69
CA GLN A 103 4.94 -9.37 -4.31
C GLN A 103 5.72 -8.11 -3.96
N SER A 104 5.37 -7.45 -2.86
CA SER A 104 6.07 -6.25 -2.40
C SER A 104 6.03 -6.14 -0.89
N GLY A 105 7.07 -5.56 -0.31
CA GLY A 105 7.19 -5.28 1.12
C GLY A 105 6.49 -3.98 1.53
N SER A 106 6.43 -3.74 2.83
CA SER A 106 6.02 -2.48 3.46
C SER A 106 4.73 -1.87 2.90
N SER A 107 4.56 -0.56 3.03
CA SER A 107 3.46 0.25 2.50
C SER A 107 3.53 0.51 0.98
N ILE A 108 4.58 0.06 0.30
CA ILE A 108 4.74 0.17 -1.17
C ILE A 108 3.51 -0.38 -1.91
N LYS A 109 2.84 -1.38 -1.36
CA LYS A 109 1.63 -1.98 -1.93
C LYS A 109 0.50 -0.97 -2.15
N PHE A 110 0.31 -0.03 -1.23
CA PHE A 110 -0.65 1.07 -1.42
C PHE A 110 -0.24 1.99 -2.57
N CYS A 111 1.05 2.26 -2.70
CA CYS A 111 1.59 3.10 -3.78
C CYS A 111 1.39 2.46 -5.15
N LEU A 112 1.57 1.13 -5.25
CA LEU A 112 1.35 0.37 -6.49
C LEU A 112 -0.13 0.43 -6.93
N ILE A 113 -1.07 0.40 -6.00
CA ILE A 113 -2.50 0.56 -6.33
C ILE A 113 -2.81 2.01 -6.69
N ALA A 114 -2.36 2.97 -5.87
CA ALA A 114 -2.61 4.38 -6.10
C ALA A 114 -2.07 4.88 -7.45
N SER A 115 -0.98 4.30 -7.95
CA SER A 115 -0.40 4.59 -9.26
C SER A 115 -0.94 3.73 -10.41
N GLY A 116 -1.95 2.88 -10.16
CA GLY A 116 -2.58 2.05 -11.19
C GLY A 116 -1.74 0.88 -11.70
N VAL A 117 -0.61 0.56 -11.05
CA VAL A 117 0.23 -0.61 -11.36
C VAL A 117 -0.48 -1.91 -10.96
N ALA A 118 -1.11 -1.90 -9.78
CA ALA A 118 -2.01 -2.94 -9.30
C ALA A 118 -3.38 -2.33 -9.00
N ASN A 119 -4.38 -3.14 -8.70
CA ASN A 119 -5.71 -2.65 -8.39
C ASN A 119 -6.41 -3.38 -7.24
N ILE A 120 -5.77 -4.38 -6.63
CA ILE A 120 -6.28 -5.05 -5.44
C ILE A 120 -5.14 -5.46 -4.49
N TYR A 121 -5.36 -5.25 -3.20
CA TYR A 121 -4.43 -5.67 -2.13
C TYR A 121 -5.22 -6.30 -0.98
N PRO A 122 -5.38 -7.62 -0.96
CA PRO A 122 -5.94 -8.31 0.19
C PRO A 122 -4.88 -8.45 1.29
N ARG A 123 -5.24 -8.09 2.49
CA ARG A 123 -4.40 -8.27 3.67
C ARG A 123 -5.13 -9.09 4.72
N TYR A 124 -4.68 -10.31 4.92
CA TYR A 124 -5.13 -11.18 6.01
C TYR A 124 -4.10 -11.12 7.15
N GLY A 125 -4.61 -10.87 8.33
CA GLY A 125 -3.80 -10.72 9.53
C GLY A 125 -3.59 -9.27 9.94
N THR A 126 -3.19 -9.11 11.18
CA THR A 126 -3.06 -7.82 11.86
C THR A 126 -1.99 -6.94 11.23
N THR A 127 -2.29 -5.66 11.12
CA THR A 127 -1.34 -4.56 10.86
C THR A 127 -1.58 -3.46 11.86
N MET A 128 -0.63 -2.56 11.99
CA MET A 128 -0.79 -1.38 12.84
C MET A 128 -1.30 -0.20 12.02
N GLU A 129 -1.92 0.79 12.69
CA GLU A 129 -2.44 1.97 12.00
C GLU A 129 -1.34 2.76 11.26
N TRP A 130 -0.14 2.83 11.82
CA TRP A 130 1.02 3.48 11.18
C TRP A 130 1.55 2.74 9.95
N ASP A 131 1.19 1.46 9.75
CA ASP A 131 1.50 0.73 8.52
C ASP A 131 0.57 1.08 7.37
N THR A 132 -0.61 1.63 7.67
CA THR A 132 -1.69 1.79 6.69
C THR A 132 -2.15 3.23 6.48
N ALA A 133 -2.06 4.09 7.48
CA ALA A 133 -2.68 5.43 7.45
C ALA A 133 -2.18 6.30 6.28
N ALA A 134 -0.87 6.36 6.06
CA ALA A 134 -0.30 7.12 4.95
C ALA A 134 -0.74 6.55 3.60
N GLY A 135 -0.71 5.21 3.48
CA GLY A 135 -1.16 4.51 2.28
C GLY A 135 -2.65 4.69 1.98
N ASP A 136 -3.49 4.67 3.02
CA ASP A 136 -4.93 4.91 2.87
C ASP A 136 -5.22 6.36 2.41
N ALA A 137 -4.54 7.37 2.98
CA ALA A 137 -4.67 8.75 2.52
C ALA A 137 -4.31 8.89 1.04
N ILE A 138 -3.16 8.34 0.64
CA ILE A 138 -2.70 8.37 -0.74
C ILE A 138 -3.67 7.63 -1.65
N LEU A 139 -4.11 6.44 -1.27
CA LEU A 139 -5.01 5.63 -2.07
C LEU A 139 -6.37 6.30 -2.29
N ARG A 140 -6.98 6.90 -1.23
CA ARG A 140 -8.24 7.64 -1.32
C ARG A 140 -8.16 8.81 -2.28
N ASN A 141 -7.12 9.61 -2.16
CA ASN A 141 -6.92 10.77 -3.04
C ASN A 141 -6.52 10.38 -4.47
N ALA A 142 -6.18 9.11 -4.72
CA ALA A 142 -5.99 8.53 -6.06
C ALA A 142 -7.26 7.86 -6.63
N GLY A 143 -8.37 7.85 -5.89
CA GLY A 143 -9.65 7.26 -6.31
C GLY A 143 -9.87 5.81 -5.88
N GLY A 144 -9.07 5.30 -4.93
CA GLY A 144 -9.23 3.99 -4.33
C GLY A 144 -9.87 4.05 -2.94
N ARG A 145 -9.87 2.91 -2.24
CA ARG A 145 -10.39 2.81 -0.87
C ARG A 145 -9.76 1.65 -0.12
N VAL A 146 -9.65 1.77 1.20
CA VAL A 146 -9.31 0.66 2.10
C VAL A 146 -10.57 0.30 2.88
N VAL A 147 -10.95 -0.97 2.80
CA VAL A 147 -12.17 -1.48 3.44
C VAL A 147 -11.86 -2.79 4.16
N ASN A 148 -12.57 -3.07 5.25
CA ASN A 148 -12.55 -4.37 5.90
C ASN A 148 -13.27 -5.45 5.06
N LEU A 149 -13.34 -6.68 5.57
CA LEU A 149 -14.02 -7.79 4.88
C LEU A 149 -15.52 -7.57 4.70
N ASP A 150 -16.16 -6.74 5.55
CA ASP A 150 -17.56 -6.33 5.44
C ASP A 150 -17.75 -5.14 4.49
N ARG A 151 -16.73 -4.76 3.73
CA ARG A 151 -16.73 -3.61 2.82
C ARG A 151 -16.91 -2.24 3.51
N ARG A 152 -16.77 -2.18 4.84
CA ARG A 152 -16.80 -0.93 5.62
C ARG A 152 -15.42 -0.26 5.61
N THR A 153 -15.40 1.04 5.49
CA THR A 153 -14.17 1.84 5.55
C THR A 153 -13.46 1.67 6.89
N ILE A 154 -12.15 1.48 6.85
CA ILE A 154 -11.31 1.41 8.04
C ILE A 154 -11.28 2.77 8.73
N LYS A 155 -11.47 2.77 10.06
CA LYS A 155 -11.32 3.93 10.93
C LYS A 155 -10.01 3.84 11.71
N TYR A 156 -9.44 4.98 12.03
CA TYR A 156 -8.18 5.16 12.77
C TYR A 156 -8.41 5.74 14.16
N GLY A 157 -7.39 5.67 15.02
CA GLY A 157 -7.49 6.08 16.43
C GLY A 157 -8.17 5.02 17.30
N LYS A 158 -7.90 3.75 17.04
CA LYS A 158 -8.31 2.62 17.87
C LYS A 158 -7.45 2.55 19.14
N LYS A 159 -7.98 2.01 20.23
CA LYS A 159 -7.30 1.94 21.53
C LYS A 159 -5.93 1.27 21.45
N ASP A 160 -5.79 0.22 20.65
CA ASP A 160 -4.56 -0.56 20.49
C ASP A 160 -3.87 -0.34 19.14
N PHE A 161 -4.34 0.62 18.33
CA PHE A 161 -3.85 0.95 16.99
C PHE A 161 -3.80 -0.24 16.01
N LYS A 162 -4.50 -1.34 16.29
CA LYS A 162 -4.51 -2.52 15.43
C LYS A 162 -5.59 -2.44 14.36
N ASN A 163 -5.21 -2.85 13.15
CA ASN A 163 -6.15 -3.09 12.06
C ASN A 163 -6.44 -4.58 11.94
N ILE A 164 -7.71 -4.89 11.69
CA ILE A 164 -8.15 -6.20 11.24
C ILE A 164 -7.81 -6.40 9.75
N SER A 165 -8.15 -7.56 9.21
CA SER A 165 -8.01 -7.86 7.77
C SER A 165 -8.77 -6.87 6.89
N PHE A 166 -8.21 -6.54 5.74
CA PHE A 166 -8.76 -5.62 4.75
C PHE A 166 -8.44 -6.06 3.33
#